data_4b7d63eea635b13b2a7c636c2b95f08e
#
_entry.id   4b7d63eea635b13b2a7c636c2b95f08e
#
_cell.length_a   1.000
_cell.length_b   1.000
_cell.length_c   1.000
_cell.angle_alpha   90.00
_cell.angle_beta   90.00
_cell.angle_gamma   90.00
#
_symmetry.space_group_name_H-M   'P 1'
#
loop_
_entity.id
_entity.type
_entity.pdbx_description
1 polymer ?
#
loop_
_entity_poly.entity_id
_entity_poly.type
_entity_poly.pdbx_seq_one_letter_code
_entity_poly.pdbx_strand_id
1 'polypeptide(L)'
;RDLVRSRGLGDVYKRQVQEQYPFELSGGMTRRIMISTALIENPKLVIADEPTPGLDPKLAKRAMEHFRQLADMGAAVLVITHDLELALETADRVQVFYAGYTIEDAAVDDFNEEETLRHPYTRALWRAMPKHGFQYINGVQPYVKDNLQGCPFAPRCDRKSQECQGEIPWKASGSGYVRCIL
;
A
#
# COMPACT_ATOMS: atom_id res chain seq x y z
N ARG A 1 27.22 -20.60 3.94
CA ARG A 1 26.18 -20.88 4.96
C ARG A 1 24.83 -20.65 4.32
N ASP A 2 24.15 -21.70 4.14
CA ASP A 2 22.80 -22.01 3.66
C ASP A 2 21.82 -20.83 3.37
N LEU A 3 22.05 -20.17 2.23
CA LEU A 3 21.06 -19.36 1.53
C LEU A 3 19.92 -20.22 0.91
N VAL A 4 19.94 -21.52 1.18
CA VAL A 4 19.01 -22.52 0.62
C VAL A 4 17.62 -22.47 1.28
N ARG A 5 17.38 -21.62 2.27
CA ARG A 5 16.09 -21.59 3.00
C ARG A 5 14.99 -20.72 2.39
N SER A 6 15.29 -19.94 1.36
CA SER A 6 14.23 -19.22 0.63
C SER A 6 13.70 -20.05 -0.54
N ARG A 7 12.96 -21.11 -0.26
CA ARG A 7 12.33 -21.96 -1.28
C ARG A 7 11.42 -21.21 -2.27
N GLY A 8 11.10 -19.95 -2.02
CA GLY A 8 10.27 -19.12 -2.88
C GLY A 8 11.02 -18.29 -3.94
N LEU A 9 12.33 -18.11 -3.79
CA LEU A 9 13.19 -17.38 -4.72
C LEU A 9 14.10 -18.28 -5.56
N GLY A 10 13.82 -19.59 -5.61
CA GLY A 10 14.68 -20.59 -6.22
C GLY A 10 15.13 -20.29 -7.66
N ASP A 11 14.37 -19.51 -8.41
CA ASP A 11 14.74 -19.10 -9.76
C ASP A 11 15.82 -18.00 -9.78
N VAL A 12 15.97 -17.23 -8.70
CA VAL A 12 16.97 -16.16 -8.58
C VAL A 12 18.37 -16.75 -8.38
N TYR A 13 18.47 -17.94 -7.82
CA TYR A 13 19.74 -18.59 -7.46
C TYR A 13 20.24 -19.62 -8.46
N LYS A 14 19.77 -19.63 -9.70
CA LYS A 14 20.44 -20.39 -10.76
C LYS A 14 21.84 -19.83 -10.92
N ARG A 15 22.87 -20.70 -10.92
CA ARG A 15 24.29 -20.30 -11.09
C ARG A 15 24.50 -19.29 -12.22
N GLN A 16 23.75 -19.44 -13.31
CA GLN A 16 23.76 -18.52 -14.45
C GLN A 16 23.39 -17.07 -14.09
N VAL A 17 22.50 -16.85 -13.12
CA VAL A 17 22.07 -15.51 -12.68
C VAL A 17 23.15 -14.82 -11.84
N GLN A 18 23.94 -15.60 -11.10
CA GLN A 18 25.01 -15.06 -10.24
C GLN A 18 26.19 -14.46 -11.05
N GLU A 19 26.32 -14.86 -12.31
CA GLU A 19 27.37 -14.39 -13.22
C GLU A 19 26.90 -13.26 -14.16
N GLN A 20 25.59 -12.89 -14.08
CA GLN A 20 24.99 -11.86 -14.92
C GLN A 20 25.07 -10.47 -14.28
N TYR A 21 25.29 -9.46 -15.11
CA TYR A 21 25.17 -8.06 -14.70
C TYR A 21 23.70 -7.65 -14.58
N PRO A 22 23.36 -6.63 -13.76
CA PRO A 22 21.98 -6.16 -13.58
C PRO A 22 21.22 -5.84 -14.88
N PHE A 23 21.91 -5.34 -15.90
CA PHE A 23 21.31 -5.03 -17.21
C PHE A 23 21.05 -6.26 -18.10
N GLU A 24 21.57 -7.42 -17.74
CA GLU A 24 21.31 -8.70 -18.42
C GLU A 24 20.13 -9.44 -17.83
N LEU A 25 19.59 -8.95 -16.71
CA LEU A 25 18.48 -9.54 -16.00
C LEU A 25 17.15 -8.96 -16.50
N SER A 26 16.08 -9.77 -16.45
CA SER A 26 14.74 -9.23 -16.65
C SER A 26 14.37 -8.31 -15.47
N GLY A 27 13.50 -7.32 -15.70
CA GLY A 27 13.05 -6.41 -14.65
C GLY A 27 12.50 -7.12 -13.40
N GLY A 28 11.75 -8.21 -13.60
CA GLY A 28 11.27 -9.04 -12.49
C GLY A 28 12.38 -9.76 -11.72
N MET A 29 13.46 -10.18 -12.39
CA MET A 29 14.64 -10.79 -11.74
C MET A 29 15.39 -9.74 -10.92
N THR A 30 15.67 -8.59 -11.50
CA THR A 30 16.33 -7.47 -10.82
C THR A 30 15.57 -7.08 -9.55
N ARG A 31 14.24 -6.96 -9.64
CA ARG A 31 13.40 -6.60 -8.50
C ARG A 31 13.45 -7.64 -7.38
N ARG A 32 13.37 -8.93 -7.71
CA ARG A 32 13.53 -10.02 -6.73
C ARG A 32 14.90 -10.01 -6.05
N ILE A 33 15.97 -9.74 -6.80
CA ILE A 33 17.31 -9.62 -6.24
C ILE A 33 17.37 -8.44 -5.27
N MET A 34 16.83 -7.27 -5.63
CA MET A 34 16.77 -6.11 -4.74
C MET A 34 16.02 -6.42 -3.43
N ILE A 35 14.86 -7.06 -3.51
CA ILE A 35 14.12 -7.50 -2.32
C ILE A 35 14.98 -8.45 -1.48
N SER A 36 15.59 -9.45 -2.11
CA SER A 36 16.46 -10.42 -1.41
C SER A 36 17.65 -9.74 -0.71
N THR A 37 18.26 -8.75 -1.35
CA THR A 37 19.39 -7.99 -0.79
C THR A 37 18.97 -7.23 0.47
N ALA A 38 17.79 -6.60 0.45
CA ALA A 38 17.24 -5.89 1.60
C ALA A 38 16.96 -6.82 2.80
N LEU A 39 16.71 -8.11 2.55
CA LEU A 39 16.32 -9.09 3.57
C LEU A 39 17.49 -9.87 4.18
N ILE A 40 18.67 -9.85 3.56
CA ILE A 40 19.83 -10.66 4.00
C ILE A 40 20.24 -10.35 5.45
N GLU A 41 20.13 -9.09 5.88
CA GLU A 41 20.60 -8.64 7.20
C GLU A 41 19.54 -8.76 8.31
N ASN A 42 18.38 -9.38 8.04
CA ASN A 42 17.25 -9.47 8.98
C ASN A 42 16.91 -8.11 9.61
N PRO A 43 16.50 -7.13 8.81
CA PRO A 43 16.26 -5.78 9.27
C PRO A 43 15.09 -5.74 10.25
N LYS A 44 15.15 -4.80 11.23
CA LYS A 44 14.02 -4.53 12.14
C LYS A 44 12.91 -3.71 11.49
N LEU A 45 13.23 -2.98 10.43
CA LEU A 45 12.30 -2.16 9.64
C LEU A 45 12.58 -2.38 8.16
N VAL A 46 11.54 -2.69 7.41
CA VAL A 46 11.56 -2.76 5.93
C VAL A 46 10.61 -1.71 5.39
N ILE A 47 11.09 -0.89 4.46
CA ILE A 47 10.27 0.05 3.70
C ILE A 47 10.34 -0.38 2.23
N ALA A 48 9.21 -0.76 1.66
CA ALA A 48 9.08 -1.18 0.28
C ALA A 48 8.18 -0.21 -0.48
N ASP A 49 8.78 0.55 -1.38
CA ASP A 49 8.08 1.51 -2.24
C ASP A 49 7.81 0.86 -3.60
N GLU A 50 6.53 0.68 -3.93
CA GLU A 50 6.04 0.03 -5.14
C GLU A 50 6.79 -1.29 -5.46
N PRO A 51 6.75 -2.31 -4.57
CA PRO A 51 7.55 -3.52 -4.74
C PRO A 51 7.04 -4.45 -5.85
N THR A 52 5.80 -4.30 -6.31
CA THR A 52 5.12 -5.27 -7.19
C THR A 52 4.98 -4.88 -8.67
N PRO A 53 5.00 -3.60 -9.11
CA PRO A 53 4.86 -3.26 -10.52
C PRO A 53 5.86 -4.00 -11.42
N GLY A 54 5.38 -4.50 -12.56
CA GLY A 54 6.19 -5.27 -13.50
C GLY A 54 6.41 -6.74 -13.12
N LEU A 55 5.85 -7.20 -12.02
CA LEU A 55 5.73 -8.62 -11.69
C LEU A 55 4.41 -9.18 -12.21
N ASP A 56 4.42 -10.45 -12.63
CA ASP A 56 3.14 -11.13 -12.85
C ASP A 56 2.38 -11.32 -11.51
N PRO A 57 1.05 -11.53 -11.55
CA PRO A 57 0.23 -11.57 -10.33
C PRO A 57 0.69 -12.61 -9.29
N LYS A 58 1.20 -13.76 -9.75
CA LYS A 58 1.70 -14.81 -8.84
C LYS A 58 3.00 -14.39 -8.14
N LEU A 59 3.88 -13.72 -8.86
CA LEU A 59 5.13 -13.20 -8.31
C LEU A 59 4.88 -12.00 -7.39
N ALA A 60 3.94 -11.11 -7.75
CA ALA A 60 3.52 -10.01 -6.89
C ALA A 60 2.99 -10.52 -5.54
N LYS A 61 2.08 -11.48 -5.57
CA LYS A 61 1.55 -12.12 -4.36
C LYS A 61 2.65 -12.74 -3.51
N ARG A 62 3.57 -13.50 -4.12
CA ARG A 62 4.72 -14.09 -3.39
C ARG A 62 5.63 -13.04 -2.76
N ALA A 63 5.86 -11.92 -3.44
CA ALA A 63 6.65 -10.82 -2.89
C ALA A 63 5.99 -10.26 -1.61
N MET A 64 4.68 -10.06 -1.65
CA MET A 64 3.92 -9.59 -0.48
C MET A 64 3.90 -10.63 0.64
N GLU A 65 3.77 -11.92 0.32
CA GLU A 65 3.87 -13.01 1.30
C GLU A 65 5.24 -13.02 2.02
N HIS A 66 6.34 -12.67 1.33
CA HIS A 66 7.64 -12.53 1.97
C HIS A 66 7.69 -11.36 2.95
N PHE A 67 7.08 -10.22 2.61
CA PHE A 67 6.95 -9.10 3.55
C PHE A 67 6.11 -9.49 4.77
N ARG A 68 5.03 -10.24 4.57
CA ARG A 68 4.24 -10.79 5.68
C ARG A 68 5.07 -11.69 6.59
N GLN A 69 5.84 -12.62 6.04
CA GLN A 69 6.72 -13.49 6.79
C GLN A 69 7.75 -12.73 7.63
N LEU A 70 8.27 -11.60 7.12
CA LEU A 70 9.17 -10.74 7.90
C LEU A 70 8.45 -10.08 9.07
N ALA A 71 7.23 -9.61 8.86
CA ALA A 71 6.41 -9.06 9.94
C ALA A 71 6.12 -10.12 11.00
N ASP A 72 5.80 -11.34 10.62
CA ASP A 72 5.56 -12.48 11.52
C ASP A 72 6.83 -12.87 12.32
N MET A 73 8.02 -12.62 11.76
CA MET A 73 9.31 -12.77 12.45
C MET A 73 9.68 -11.59 13.35
N GLY A 74 8.84 -10.55 13.43
CA GLY A 74 9.00 -9.42 14.34
C GLY A 74 9.62 -8.17 13.71
N ALA A 75 9.78 -8.09 12.38
CA ALA A 75 10.14 -6.86 11.70
C ALA A 75 8.93 -5.94 11.55
N ALA A 76 9.14 -4.62 11.62
CA ALA A 76 8.16 -3.67 11.14
C ALA A 76 8.26 -3.57 9.61
N VAL A 77 7.12 -3.66 8.91
CA VAL A 77 7.08 -3.60 7.44
C VAL A 77 6.12 -2.50 7.00
N LEU A 78 6.63 -1.55 6.23
CA LEU A 78 5.86 -0.51 5.55
C LEU A 78 5.92 -0.75 4.05
N VAL A 79 4.77 -1.03 3.44
CA VAL A 79 4.63 -1.15 1.99
C VAL A 79 3.86 0.05 1.46
N ILE A 80 4.41 0.72 0.46
CA ILE A 80 3.74 1.78 -0.29
C ILE A 80 3.31 1.18 -1.63
N THR A 81 2.01 1.19 -1.92
CA THR A 81 1.48 0.62 -3.16
C THR A 81 0.15 1.28 -3.55
N HIS A 82 -0.18 1.24 -4.83
CA HIS A 82 -1.50 1.59 -5.34
C HIS A 82 -2.41 0.36 -5.52
N ASP A 83 -1.91 -0.84 -5.30
CA ASP A 83 -2.67 -2.09 -5.37
C ASP A 83 -3.33 -2.37 -4.01
N LEU A 84 -4.55 -1.84 -3.85
CA LEU A 84 -5.30 -1.99 -2.61
C LEU A 84 -5.69 -3.46 -2.35
N GLU A 85 -6.06 -4.22 -3.38
CA GLU A 85 -6.46 -5.63 -3.19
C GLU A 85 -5.31 -6.45 -2.64
N LEU A 86 -4.12 -6.28 -3.19
CA LEU A 86 -2.93 -6.99 -2.74
C LEU A 86 -2.49 -6.53 -1.33
N ALA A 87 -2.64 -5.23 -1.02
CA ALA A 87 -2.37 -4.71 0.33
C ALA A 87 -3.33 -5.32 1.36
N LEU A 88 -4.62 -5.42 1.05
CA LEU A 88 -5.63 -5.98 1.95
C LEU A 88 -5.44 -7.49 2.21
N GLU A 89 -4.81 -8.22 1.30
CA GLU A 89 -4.50 -9.64 1.51
C GLU A 89 -3.33 -9.87 2.49
N THR A 90 -2.50 -8.86 2.76
CA THR A 90 -1.22 -9.08 3.44
C THR A 90 -0.94 -8.18 4.63
N ALA A 91 -1.51 -6.98 4.67
CA ALA A 91 -1.27 -6.00 5.73
C ALA A 91 -2.18 -6.22 6.95
N ASP A 92 -1.76 -5.69 8.10
CA ASP A 92 -2.61 -5.61 9.30
C ASP A 92 -3.41 -4.30 9.31
N ARG A 93 -2.83 -3.24 8.74
CA ARG A 93 -3.40 -1.89 8.68
C ARG A 93 -3.13 -1.23 7.35
N VAL A 94 -4.02 -0.36 6.94
CA VAL A 94 -3.89 0.46 5.73
C VAL A 94 -3.99 1.93 6.09
N GLN A 95 -2.99 2.70 5.64
CA GLN A 95 -3.03 4.15 5.68
C GLN A 95 -3.36 4.68 4.28
N VAL A 96 -4.49 5.35 4.17
CA VAL A 96 -4.96 5.90 2.90
C VAL A 96 -4.42 7.31 2.71
N PHE A 97 -3.71 7.51 1.59
CA PHE A 97 -3.12 8.79 1.20
C PHE A 97 -3.96 9.47 0.13
N TYR A 98 -4.15 10.79 0.27
CA TYR A 98 -4.77 11.61 -0.76
C TYR A 98 -4.14 13.00 -0.80
N ALA A 99 -3.67 13.44 -1.97
CA ALA A 99 -3.08 14.76 -2.19
C ALA A 99 -2.02 15.17 -1.15
N GLY A 100 -1.14 14.24 -0.78
CA GLY A 100 -0.05 14.47 0.20
C GLY A 100 -0.43 14.34 1.67
N TYR A 101 -1.67 13.99 1.97
CA TYR A 101 -2.16 13.82 3.34
C TYR A 101 -2.55 12.37 3.62
N THR A 102 -2.21 11.87 4.80
CA THR A 102 -2.87 10.68 5.35
C THR A 102 -4.28 11.10 5.78
N ILE A 103 -5.29 10.47 5.22
CA ILE A 103 -6.69 10.82 5.47
C ILE A 103 -7.41 9.79 6.33
N GLU A 104 -6.99 8.54 6.30
CA GLU A 104 -7.51 7.48 7.16
C GLU A 104 -6.42 6.46 7.46
N ASP A 105 -6.41 5.96 8.68
CA ASP A 105 -5.69 4.78 9.14
C ASP A 105 -6.74 3.78 9.62
N ALA A 106 -6.82 2.62 8.99
CA ALA A 106 -7.83 1.62 9.24
C ALA A 106 -7.21 0.22 9.40
N ALA A 107 -7.81 -0.63 10.22
CA ALA A 107 -7.50 -2.05 10.21
C ALA A 107 -7.94 -2.66 8.88
N VAL A 108 -7.27 -3.72 8.43
CA VAL A 108 -7.67 -4.42 7.20
C VAL A 108 -9.11 -4.93 7.28
N ASP A 109 -9.55 -5.38 8.44
CA ASP A 109 -10.91 -5.86 8.67
C ASP A 109 -11.98 -4.79 8.43
N ASP A 110 -11.63 -3.50 8.58
CA ASP A 110 -12.55 -2.39 8.27
C ASP A 110 -12.90 -2.31 6.77
N PHE A 111 -12.08 -2.92 5.89
CA PHE A 111 -12.34 -2.95 4.45
C PHE A 111 -13.28 -4.10 4.01
N ASN A 112 -13.78 -4.91 4.95
CA ASN A 112 -14.77 -5.94 4.65
C ASN A 112 -16.14 -5.32 4.31
N GLU A 113 -16.47 -4.19 4.93
CA GLU A 113 -17.74 -3.49 4.74
C GLU A 113 -17.48 -1.99 4.52
N GLU A 114 -18.23 -1.37 3.61
CA GLU A 114 -18.08 0.04 3.29
C GLU A 114 -18.39 0.96 4.50
N GLU A 115 -19.35 0.56 5.31
CA GLU A 115 -19.86 1.32 6.45
C GLU A 115 -18.82 1.51 7.55
N THR A 116 -17.88 0.61 7.67
CA THR A 116 -16.77 0.66 8.64
C THR A 116 -15.66 1.63 8.24
N LEU A 117 -15.57 1.97 6.95
CA LEU A 117 -14.67 3.00 6.45
C LEU A 117 -15.20 4.39 6.76
N ARG A 118 -14.36 5.30 7.18
CA ARG A 118 -14.76 6.57 7.81
C ARG A 118 -14.68 7.75 6.85
N HIS A 119 -13.58 7.83 6.07
CA HIS A 119 -13.38 8.94 5.14
C HIS A 119 -14.12 8.70 3.82
N PRO A 120 -14.86 9.68 3.28
CA PRO A 120 -15.57 9.54 2.00
C PRO A 120 -14.70 9.10 0.83
N TYR A 121 -13.42 9.52 0.78
CA TYR A 121 -12.48 9.04 -0.23
C TYR A 121 -12.15 7.56 -0.07
N THR A 122 -11.95 7.07 1.16
CA THR A 122 -11.67 5.65 1.42
C THR A 122 -12.84 4.79 0.96
N ARG A 123 -14.06 5.21 1.24
CA ARG A 123 -15.29 4.56 0.72
C ARG A 123 -15.34 4.56 -0.79
N ALA A 124 -15.04 5.71 -1.41
CA ALA A 124 -15.01 5.82 -2.87
C ALA A 124 -13.90 4.95 -3.49
N LEU A 125 -12.74 4.83 -2.84
CA LEU A 125 -11.67 3.94 -3.24
C LEU A 125 -12.10 2.47 -3.13
N TRP A 126 -12.78 2.10 -2.06
CA TRP A 126 -13.36 0.77 -1.86
C TRP A 126 -14.37 0.42 -2.98
N ARG A 127 -15.30 1.32 -3.32
CA ARG A 127 -16.26 1.14 -4.42
C ARG A 127 -15.59 1.04 -5.79
N ALA A 128 -14.40 1.64 -5.95
CA ALA A 128 -13.64 1.59 -7.19
C ALA A 128 -12.96 0.25 -7.43
N MET A 129 -12.85 -0.62 -6.41
CA MET A 129 -12.31 -1.96 -6.61
C MET A 129 -13.19 -2.80 -7.53
N PRO A 130 -12.60 -3.66 -8.40
CA PRO A 130 -13.36 -4.51 -9.33
C PRO A 130 -14.46 -5.32 -8.66
N LYS A 131 -14.19 -5.89 -7.48
CA LYS A 131 -15.13 -6.70 -6.70
C LYS A 131 -16.33 -5.93 -6.15
N HIS A 132 -16.26 -4.58 -6.10
CA HIS A 132 -17.31 -3.71 -5.54
C HIS A 132 -18.02 -2.85 -6.60
N GLY A 133 -17.93 -3.24 -7.88
CA GLY A 133 -18.67 -2.62 -8.96
C GLY A 133 -17.94 -1.56 -9.77
N PHE A 134 -16.64 -1.36 -9.52
CA PHE A 134 -15.77 -0.50 -10.35
C PHE A 134 -16.27 0.94 -10.51
N GLN A 135 -16.78 1.54 -9.43
CA GLN A 135 -17.32 2.90 -9.46
C GLN A 135 -16.20 3.93 -9.45
N TYR A 136 -16.16 4.80 -10.44
CA TYR A 136 -15.17 5.86 -10.52
C TYR A 136 -15.55 7.08 -9.68
N ILE A 137 -14.54 7.84 -9.27
CA ILE A 137 -14.70 9.09 -8.53
C ILE A 137 -14.58 10.27 -9.51
N ASN A 138 -15.62 11.08 -9.62
CA ASN A 138 -15.61 12.25 -10.46
C ASN A 138 -14.55 13.29 -10.03
N GLY A 139 -14.08 14.08 -11.00
CA GLY A 139 -13.18 15.20 -10.80
C GLY A 139 -11.71 14.80 -10.74
N VAL A 140 -10.83 15.77 -10.60
CA VAL A 140 -9.38 15.61 -10.60
C VAL A 140 -8.84 15.82 -9.19
N GLN A 141 -7.83 15.04 -8.83
CA GLN A 141 -7.11 15.24 -7.57
C GLN A 141 -6.40 16.60 -7.61
N PRO A 142 -6.54 17.43 -6.57
CA PRO A 142 -5.83 18.71 -6.51
C PRO A 142 -4.32 18.48 -6.40
N TYR A 143 -3.55 19.43 -6.89
CA TYR A 143 -2.11 19.38 -6.79
C TYR A 143 -1.65 19.82 -5.40
N VAL A 144 -0.71 19.08 -4.82
CA VAL A 144 -0.23 19.30 -3.43
C VAL A 144 0.29 20.73 -3.21
N LYS A 145 0.84 21.39 -4.26
CA LYS A 145 1.35 22.75 -4.18
C LYS A 145 0.26 23.85 -4.24
N ASP A 146 -1.00 23.47 -4.45
CA ASP A 146 -2.10 24.44 -4.53
C ASP A 146 -2.48 25.03 -3.16
N ASN A 147 -1.65 24.79 -2.13
CA ASN A 147 -1.81 25.30 -0.76
C ASN A 147 -3.22 25.07 -0.20
N LEU A 148 -3.66 23.82 -0.25
CA LEU A 148 -5.01 23.38 0.09
C LEU A 148 -5.32 23.70 1.55
N GLN A 149 -6.29 24.58 1.77
CA GLN A 149 -6.88 24.77 3.09
C GLN A 149 -7.98 23.73 3.32
N GLY A 150 -8.00 23.12 4.51
CA GLY A 150 -9.02 22.16 4.89
C GLY A 150 -8.82 20.76 4.30
N CYS A 151 -9.94 20.09 4.03
CA CYS A 151 -9.93 18.74 3.48
C CYS A 151 -9.57 18.74 1.98
N PRO A 152 -8.47 18.08 1.57
CA PRO A 152 -8.06 18.07 0.15
C PRO A 152 -9.06 17.33 -0.76
N PHE A 153 -9.91 16.48 -0.19
CA PHE A 153 -10.96 15.79 -0.93
C PHE A 153 -12.26 16.59 -1.06
N ALA A 154 -12.43 17.68 -0.32
CA ALA A 154 -13.67 18.47 -0.31
C ALA A 154 -14.21 18.84 -1.70
N PRO A 155 -13.38 19.19 -2.72
CA PRO A 155 -13.88 19.48 -4.07
C PRO A 155 -14.59 18.31 -4.76
N ARG A 156 -14.30 17.08 -4.34
CA ARG A 156 -14.83 15.83 -4.93
C ARG A 156 -15.73 15.06 -3.96
N CYS A 157 -15.94 15.60 -2.76
CA CYS A 157 -16.72 14.95 -1.72
C CYS A 157 -18.20 15.27 -1.90
N ASP A 158 -19.03 14.25 -1.98
CA ASP A 158 -20.50 14.35 -2.02
C ASP A 158 -21.11 14.80 -0.68
N ARG A 159 -20.34 14.68 0.41
CA ARG A 159 -20.73 15.02 1.78
C ARG A 159 -20.04 16.29 2.31
N LYS A 160 -19.45 17.10 1.44
CA LYS A 160 -18.73 18.31 1.89
C LYS A 160 -19.66 19.28 2.59
N SER A 161 -19.14 19.93 3.63
CA SER A 161 -19.78 21.05 4.31
C SER A 161 -18.82 22.25 4.36
N GLN A 162 -19.30 23.39 4.91
CA GLN A 162 -18.47 24.57 5.10
C GLN A 162 -17.30 24.31 6.07
N GLU A 163 -17.49 23.44 7.04
CA GLU A 163 -16.47 23.07 8.01
C GLU A 163 -15.26 22.35 7.38
N CYS A 164 -15.44 21.72 6.21
CA CYS A 164 -14.35 21.11 5.48
C CYS A 164 -13.29 22.12 4.95
N GLN A 165 -13.55 23.41 5.01
CA GLN A 165 -12.61 24.47 4.63
C GLN A 165 -11.64 24.85 5.76
N GLY A 166 -11.96 24.47 6.99
CA GLY A 166 -11.12 24.71 8.17
C GLY A 166 -10.05 23.64 8.37
N GLU A 167 -9.33 23.77 9.47
CA GLU A 167 -8.39 22.73 9.88
C GLU A 167 -9.13 21.43 10.22
N ILE A 168 -8.73 20.34 9.62
CA ILE A 168 -9.32 19.02 9.85
C ILE A 168 -8.40 18.24 10.79
N PRO A 169 -8.79 18.05 12.06
CA PRO A 169 -7.97 17.33 13.01
C PRO A 169 -7.94 15.82 12.68
N TRP A 170 -6.84 15.20 13.04
CA TRP A 170 -6.69 13.76 13.07
C TRP A 170 -7.38 13.23 14.33
N LYS A 171 -8.42 12.43 14.19
CA LYS A 171 -9.22 11.95 15.33
C LYS A 171 -9.33 10.42 15.32
N ALA A 172 -9.37 9.84 16.51
CA ALA A 172 -9.65 8.41 16.69
C ALA A 172 -11.10 8.11 16.30
N SER A 173 -11.32 7.01 15.60
CA SER A 173 -12.66 6.54 15.20
C SER A 173 -12.62 5.02 15.01
N GLY A 174 -13.40 4.30 15.81
CA GLY A 174 -13.43 2.82 15.78
C GLY A 174 -12.04 2.23 16.01
N SER A 175 -11.60 1.35 15.13
CA SER A 175 -10.31 0.65 15.17
C SER A 175 -9.12 1.50 14.71
N GLY A 176 -9.34 2.74 14.26
CA GLY A 176 -8.33 3.55 13.60
C GLY A 176 -8.48 5.04 13.80
N TYR A 177 -7.99 5.80 12.83
CA TYR A 177 -7.98 7.25 12.83
C TYR A 177 -8.47 7.80 11.50
N VAL A 178 -9.06 8.99 11.54
CA VAL A 178 -9.55 9.65 10.34
C VAL A 178 -9.32 11.16 10.41
N ARG A 179 -8.99 11.75 9.27
CA ARG A 179 -8.96 13.20 9.05
C ARG A 179 -10.24 13.62 8.30
N CYS A 180 -11.34 13.67 9.03
CA CYS A 180 -12.64 14.05 8.51
C CYS A 180 -13.49 14.69 9.62
N ILE A 181 -14.36 15.60 9.25
CA ILE A 181 -15.30 16.22 10.21
C ILE A 181 -16.55 15.37 10.47
N LEU A 182 -16.85 14.43 9.57
CA LEU A 182 -18.02 13.53 9.65
C LEU A 182 -17.87 12.49 10.75
#